data_5738b51c3cf018b27d00e22f65d5d7dd
#
_entry.id   5738b51c3cf018b27d00e22f65d5d7dd
#
_cell.length_a   1.000
_cell.length_b   1.000
_cell.length_c   1.000
_cell.angle_alpha   90.00
_cell.angle_beta   90.00
_cell.angle_gamma   90.00
#
_symmetry.space_group_name_H-M   'P 1'
#
loop_
_entity.id
_entity.type
_entity.pdbx_description
1 polymer ?
#
loop_
_entity_poly.entity_id
_entity_poly.type
_entity_poly.pdbx_seq_one_letter_code
_entity_poly.pdbx_strand_id
1 'polypeptide(L)'
;VKDLDYSVYKMRNGDVVTAEAILNRFTNKLEIRGAVYRPGIYQLNGKLNTVRELVNEAQGLTGDAFLNRAVLYRQREDLTTEVIPVDIKAIMDGTSPNIILAKNDILYIPSIHDLEDRGDVVIHGEVAKPDSYPYADNMTLEDLIIQAGGLREAASVVRVDVSRRIRNPHSTCLLYTSDAADDMQ
;
A
#
# COMPACT_ATOMS: atom_id res chain seq x y z
N VAL A 1 11.15 10.66 33.12
CA VAL A 1 12.38 11.09 33.81
C VAL A 1 12.48 12.57 33.59
N LYS A 2 12.02 13.35 34.57
CA LYS A 2 12.15 14.80 34.53
C LYS A 2 13.56 15.14 35.02
N ASP A 3 14.29 15.89 34.19
CA ASP A 3 15.38 16.78 34.55
C ASP A 3 16.54 16.17 35.37
N LEU A 4 17.15 15.08 34.86
CA LEU A 4 18.50 14.75 35.25
C LEU A 4 19.43 15.63 34.41
N ASP A 5 20.06 16.59 35.06
CA ASP A 5 21.15 17.34 34.44
C ASP A 5 22.41 16.44 34.46
N TYR A 6 22.62 15.75 33.34
CA TYR A 6 23.76 14.84 33.17
C TYR A 6 25.11 15.55 33.28
N SER A 7 25.16 16.87 33.12
CA SER A 7 26.37 17.64 33.18
C SER A 7 26.89 17.83 34.62
N VAL A 8 26.04 17.68 35.63
CA VAL A 8 26.35 17.90 37.03
C VAL A 8 26.72 16.62 37.77
N TYR A 9 26.36 15.44 37.21
CA TYR A 9 26.63 14.15 37.88
C TYR A 9 28.12 13.76 37.74
N LYS A 10 28.83 13.73 38.87
CA LYS A 10 30.24 13.30 38.90
C LYS A 10 30.37 11.81 39.13
N MET A 11 30.86 11.09 38.14
CA MET A 11 31.14 9.65 38.21
C MET A 11 32.26 9.33 39.19
N ARG A 12 32.18 8.21 39.87
CA ARG A 12 33.18 7.66 40.77
C ARG A 12 33.66 6.30 40.28
N ASN A 13 34.86 5.91 40.73
CA ASN A 13 35.41 4.58 40.41
C ASN A 13 34.50 3.51 40.96
N GLY A 14 34.03 2.59 40.10
CA GLY A 14 33.09 1.49 40.47
C GLY A 14 31.63 1.81 40.14
N ASP A 15 31.29 3.00 39.68
CA ASP A 15 29.92 3.30 39.22
C ASP A 15 29.57 2.46 37.99
N VAL A 16 28.39 1.87 38.01
CA VAL A 16 27.80 1.14 36.87
C VAL A 16 26.63 1.96 36.37
N VAL A 17 26.70 2.37 35.12
CA VAL A 17 25.59 3.07 34.45
C VAL A 17 24.86 2.13 33.49
N THR A 18 23.58 1.95 33.73
CA THR A 18 22.71 1.18 32.84
C THR A 18 21.74 2.13 32.15
N ALA A 19 21.81 2.23 30.82
CA ALA A 19 20.82 2.92 30.02
C ALA A 19 19.86 1.90 29.42
N GLU A 20 18.61 1.95 29.84
CA GLU A 20 17.57 1.09 29.29
C GLU A 20 16.98 1.71 28.02
N ALA A 21 16.53 0.84 27.10
CA ALA A 21 15.82 1.30 25.91
C ALA A 21 14.46 1.90 26.30
N ILE A 22 14.10 3.04 25.73
CA ILE A 22 12.77 3.61 25.86
C ILE A 22 11.78 2.62 25.22
N LEU A 23 10.85 2.11 26.02
CA LEU A 23 9.77 1.27 25.50
C LEU A 23 8.96 2.08 24.48
N ASN A 24 8.80 1.56 23.25
CA ASN A 24 7.96 2.13 22.19
C ASN A 24 6.45 1.98 22.54
N ARG A 25 6.06 2.34 23.75
CA ARG A 25 4.66 2.39 24.19
C ARG A 25 4.14 3.80 24.00
N PHE A 26 3.56 4.04 22.83
CA PHE A 26 2.78 5.24 22.60
C PHE A 26 1.40 5.06 23.24
N THR A 27 1.04 5.93 24.18
CA THR A 27 -0.29 5.90 24.82
C THR A 27 -1.36 6.59 24.00
N ASN A 28 -0.96 7.39 23.01
CA ASN A 28 -1.82 8.23 22.16
C ASN A 28 -1.41 8.12 20.69
N LYS A 29 -1.11 6.91 20.25
CA LYS A 29 -0.75 6.59 18.88
C LYS A 29 -1.96 6.71 17.96
N LEU A 30 -1.76 7.35 16.79
CA LEU A 30 -2.57 7.24 15.60
C LEU A 30 -1.71 6.70 14.46
N GLU A 31 -2.30 6.01 13.52
CA GLU A 31 -1.56 5.54 12.35
C GLU A 31 -2.37 5.82 11.09
N ILE A 32 -1.70 6.30 10.03
CA ILE A 32 -2.29 6.45 8.71
C ILE A 32 -1.47 5.66 7.70
N ARG A 33 -2.15 4.89 6.85
CA ARG A 33 -1.55 4.01 5.84
C ARG A 33 -2.19 4.20 4.48
N GLY A 34 -1.49 3.78 3.43
CA GLY A 34 -1.98 3.75 2.06
C GLY A 34 -1.72 5.05 1.32
N ALA A 35 -2.68 5.50 0.52
CA ALA A 35 -2.54 6.55 -0.48
C ALA A 35 -2.55 7.98 0.13
N VAL A 36 -1.52 8.29 0.91
CA VAL A 36 -1.23 9.61 1.47
C VAL A 36 0.23 9.97 1.26
N TYR A 37 0.58 11.26 1.23
CA TYR A 37 1.97 11.67 1.00
C TYR A 37 2.91 11.26 2.11
N ARG A 38 2.45 11.23 3.37
CA ARG A 38 3.26 10.83 4.53
C ARG A 38 2.54 9.79 5.38
N PRO A 39 2.55 8.50 4.96
CA PRO A 39 2.06 7.43 5.81
C PRO A 39 2.97 7.27 7.03
N GLY A 40 2.39 6.88 8.16
CA GLY A 40 3.17 6.68 9.38
C GLY A 40 2.38 6.82 10.67
N ILE A 41 3.13 6.97 11.74
CA ILE A 41 2.60 7.10 13.11
C ILE A 41 2.56 8.56 13.50
N TYR A 42 1.41 8.98 14.00
CA TYR A 42 1.13 10.32 14.48
C TYR A 42 0.69 10.29 15.94
N GLN A 43 0.73 11.43 16.58
CA GLN A 43 0.34 11.57 17.97
C GLN A 43 -1.03 12.23 18.07
N LEU A 44 -2.00 11.54 18.71
CA LEU A 44 -3.27 12.16 19.10
C LEU A 44 -3.00 13.24 20.13
N ASN A 45 -3.37 14.47 19.84
CA ASN A 45 -3.18 15.64 20.68
C ASN A 45 -4.34 16.62 20.49
N GLY A 46 -4.37 17.72 21.24
CA GLY A 46 -5.46 18.70 21.14
C GLY A 46 -5.65 19.37 19.78
N LYS A 47 -4.69 19.24 18.85
CA LYS A 47 -4.76 19.77 17.48
C LYS A 47 -5.07 18.70 16.44
N LEU A 48 -4.78 17.44 16.73
CA LEU A 48 -4.96 16.31 15.83
C LEU A 48 -5.93 15.33 16.49
N ASN A 49 -7.22 15.54 16.24
CA ASN A 49 -8.32 14.79 16.87
C ASN A 49 -9.29 14.17 15.88
N THR A 50 -9.19 14.50 14.59
CA THR A 50 -10.18 14.10 13.59
C THR A 50 -9.51 13.53 12.35
N VAL A 51 -10.30 12.79 11.55
CA VAL A 51 -9.82 12.22 10.28
C VAL A 51 -9.29 13.29 9.33
N ARG A 52 -10.00 14.43 9.20
CA ARG A 52 -9.54 15.54 8.34
C ARG A 52 -8.19 16.09 8.78
N GLU A 53 -8.01 16.30 10.08
CA GLU A 53 -6.74 16.80 10.61
C GLU A 53 -5.60 15.80 10.41
N LEU A 54 -5.87 14.49 10.59
CA LEU A 54 -4.88 13.44 10.35
C LEU A 54 -4.45 13.38 8.89
N VAL A 55 -5.40 13.47 7.94
CA VAL A 55 -5.08 13.53 6.51
C VAL A 55 -4.26 14.78 6.18
N ASN A 56 -4.60 15.93 6.74
CA ASN A 56 -3.85 17.17 6.53
C ASN A 56 -2.43 17.09 7.11
N GLU A 57 -2.27 16.49 8.31
CA GLU A 57 -0.96 16.29 8.92
C GLU A 57 -0.10 15.31 8.12
N ALA A 58 -0.74 14.31 7.48
CA ALA A 58 -0.10 13.42 6.51
C ALA A 58 0.18 14.09 5.15
N GLN A 59 0.04 15.42 5.07
CA GLN A 59 0.28 16.26 3.88
C GLN A 59 -0.69 15.99 2.72
N GLY A 60 -1.85 15.43 3.02
CA GLY A 60 -2.90 15.19 2.04
C GLY A 60 -2.84 13.81 1.39
N LEU A 61 -3.70 13.63 0.42
CA LEU A 61 -3.94 12.39 -0.31
C LEU A 61 -3.10 12.38 -1.59
N THR A 62 -2.60 11.22 -1.98
CA THR A 62 -1.98 11.03 -3.29
C THR A 62 -3.02 11.05 -4.40
N GLY A 63 -2.60 11.29 -5.65
CA GLY A 63 -3.51 11.38 -6.79
C GLY A 63 -4.27 10.09 -7.13
N ASP A 64 -3.78 8.96 -6.62
CA ASP A 64 -4.35 7.62 -6.78
C ASP A 64 -5.20 7.18 -5.57
N ALA A 65 -5.46 8.05 -4.61
CA ALA A 65 -6.26 7.73 -3.43
C ALA A 65 -7.71 7.39 -3.78
N PHE A 66 -8.22 6.26 -3.28
CA PHE A 66 -9.62 5.89 -3.40
C PHE A 66 -10.45 6.59 -2.31
N LEU A 67 -11.09 7.69 -2.69
CA LEU A 67 -11.70 8.64 -1.75
C LEU A 67 -13.04 8.18 -1.17
N ASN A 68 -13.79 7.35 -1.92
CA ASN A 68 -15.16 7.01 -1.56
C ASN A 68 -15.26 6.02 -0.41
N ARG A 69 -14.18 5.27 -0.13
CA ARG A 69 -14.17 4.28 0.94
C ARG A 69 -12.77 4.04 1.49
N ALA A 70 -12.45 4.72 2.55
CA ALA A 70 -11.34 4.37 3.44
C ALA A 70 -11.85 3.53 4.61
N VAL A 71 -10.93 2.98 5.39
CA VAL A 71 -11.21 2.09 6.51
C VAL A 71 -10.50 2.59 7.75
N LEU A 72 -11.28 2.85 8.80
CA LEU A 72 -10.76 3.16 10.12
C LEU A 72 -10.85 1.92 11.00
N TYR A 73 -9.72 1.40 11.43
CA TYR A 73 -9.62 0.33 12.42
C TYR A 73 -9.51 0.94 13.80
N ARG A 74 -10.48 0.64 14.65
CA ARG A 74 -10.56 1.12 16.03
C ARG A 74 -10.50 -0.04 17.01
N GLN A 75 -9.64 0.06 18.00
CA GLN A 75 -9.58 -0.90 19.10
C GLN A 75 -10.62 -0.52 20.15
N ARG A 76 -11.50 -1.47 20.48
CA ARG A 76 -12.46 -1.35 21.57
C ARG A 76 -11.80 -1.59 22.94
N GLU A 77 -12.53 -1.34 24.02
CA GLU A 77 -12.05 -1.58 25.40
C GLU A 77 -11.75 -3.06 25.69
N ASP A 78 -12.49 -3.97 25.05
CA ASP A 78 -12.28 -5.42 25.12
C ASP A 78 -11.12 -5.93 24.24
N LEU A 79 -10.34 -5.02 23.65
CA LEU A 79 -9.22 -5.27 22.74
C LEU A 79 -9.63 -5.86 21.38
N THR A 80 -10.91 -6.00 21.10
CA THR A 80 -11.39 -6.34 19.73
C THR A 80 -11.23 -5.17 18.78
N THR A 81 -11.10 -5.47 17.49
CA THR A 81 -10.98 -4.44 16.45
C THR A 81 -12.33 -4.22 15.78
N GLU A 82 -12.78 -2.99 15.75
CA GLU A 82 -13.92 -2.53 14.98
C GLU A 82 -13.46 -1.90 13.67
N VAL A 83 -14.23 -2.14 12.61
CA VAL A 83 -14.00 -1.57 11.28
C VAL A 83 -15.08 -0.53 10.99
N ILE A 84 -14.67 0.71 10.81
CA ILE A 84 -15.56 1.85 10.51
C ILE A 84 -15.28 2.30 9.08
N PRO A 85 -16.26 2.23 8.17
CA PRO A 85 -16.10 2.76 6.82
C PRO A 85 -16.07 4.30 6.87
N VAL A 86 -15.17 4.89 6.10
CA VAL A 86 -14.93 6.32 6.05
C VAL A 86 -15.00 6.82 4.62
N ASP A 87 -15.92 7.74 4.34
CA ASP A 87 -15.93 8.49 3.09
C ASP A 87 -15.04 9.72 3.23
N ILE A 88 -13.81 9.60 2.75
CA ILE A 88 -12.81 10.67 2.83
C ILE A 88 -13.26 11.89 2.02
N LYS A 89 -13.84 11.67 0.83
CA LYS A 89 -14.32 12.74 -0.03
C LYS A 89 -15.38 13.58 0.69
N ALA A 90 -16.40 12.93 1.22
CA ALA A 90 -17.48 13.60 1.93
C ALA A 90 -16.99 14.36 3.18
N ILE A 91 -16.01 13.82 3.91
CA ILE A 91 -15.39 14.49 5.05
C ILE A 91 -14.59 15.71 4.59
N MET A 92 -13.77 15.58 3.55
CA MET A 92 -12.94 16.70 3.06
C MET A 92 -13.79 17.82 2.45
N ASP A 93 -14.87 17.48 1.75
CA ASP A 93 -15.83 18.43 1.17
C ASP A 93 -16.75 19.06 2.24
N GLY A 94 -16.81 18.49 3.46
CA GLY A 94 -17.66 18.96 4.55
C GLY A 94 -19.12 18.53 4.43
N THR A 95 -19.44 17.60 3.53
CA THR A 95 -20.80 17.05 3.33
C THR A 95 -21.14 15.93 4.32
N SER A 96 -20.14 15.34 4.96
CA SER A 96 -20.29 14.34 6.02
C SER A 96 -19.64 14.83 7.33
N PRO A 97 -20.16 14.43 8.49
CA PRO A 97 -19.55 14.76 9.77
C PRO A 97 -18.14 14.19 9.87
N ASN A 98 -17.23 15.01 10.39
CA ASN A 98 -15.86 14.60 10.60
C ASN A 98 -15.77 13.61 11.77
N ILE A 99 -15.05 12.49 11.57
CA ILE A 99 -14.94 11.43 12.56
C ILE A 99 -13.88 11.82 13.60
N ILE A 100 -14.24 11.75 14.88
CA ILE A 100 -13.30 11.94 15.98
C ILE A 100 -12.45 10.68 16.14
N LEU A 101 -11.14 10.84 16.17
CA LEU A 101 -10.19 9.77 16.34
C LEU A 101 -9.99 9.39 17.80
N ALA A 102 -9.77 8.12 18.06
CA ALA A 102 -9.41 7.57 19.35
C ALA A 102 -7.94 7.06 19.33
N LYS A 103 -7.38 6.84 20.51
CA LYS A 103 -6.04 6.25 20.65
C LYS A 103 -5.97 4.89 19.96
N ASN A 104 -4.86 4.61 19.30
CA ASN A 104 -4.57 3.40 18.53
C ASN A 104 -5.42 3.23 17.27
N ASP A 105 -6.16 4.25 16.84
CA ASP A 105 -6.85 4.23 15.56
C ASP A 105 -5.84 4.09 14.41
N ILE A 106 -6.20 3.28 13.42
CA ILE A 106 -5.45 3.11 12.17
C ILE A 106 -6.37 3.48 11.02
N LEU A 107 -6.05 4.55 10.31
CA LEU A 107 -6.75 4.95 9.10
C LEU A 107 -6.03 4.38 7.88
N TYR A 108 -6.72 3.54 7.11
CA TYR A 108 -6.22 3.01 5.85
C TYR A 108 -6.98 3.61 4.68
N ILE A 109 -6.26 4.25 3.79
CA ILE A 109 -6.80 4.85 2.56
C ILE A 109 -6.23 4.06 1.39
N PRO A 110 -7.04 3.20 0.72
CA PRO A 110 -6.56 2.39 -0.38
C PRO A 110 -6.23 3.26 -1.60
N SER A 111 -5.31 2.79 -2.43
CA SER A 111 -5.12 3.28 -3.78
C SER A 111 -6.17 2.69 -4.73
N ILE A 112 -6.57 3.43 -5.77
CA ILE A 112 -7.38 2.89 -6.86
C ILE A 112 -6.68 1.69 -7.52
N HIS A 113 -5.36 1.68 -7.53
CA HIS A 113 -4.55 0.59 -8.09
C HIS A 113 -4.56 -0.67 -7.21
N ASP A 114 -4.74 -0.53 -5.89
CA ASP A 114 -4.90 -1.67 -4.97
C ASP A 114 -6.24 -2.39 -5.16
N LEU A 115 -7.25 -1.68 -5.70
CA LEU A 115 -8.59 -2.20 -5.93
C LEU A 115 -8.78 -2.77 -7.34
N GLU A 116 -7.92 -2.39 -8.28
CA GLU A 116 -7.86 -2.92 -9.63
C GLU A 116 -6.82 -4.03 -9.70
N ASP A 117 -7.25 -5.29 -9.70
CA ASP A 117 -6.39 -6.41 -10.07
C ASP A 117 -6.11 -6.30 -11.59
N ARG A 118 -5.08 -5.54 -11.95
CA ARG A 118 -4.62 -5.40 -13.34
C ARG A 118 -4.07 -6.72 -13.88
N GLY A 119 -3.79 -7.67 -12.97
CA GLY A 119 -3.24 -8.96 -13.31
C GLY A 119 -1.79 -8.89 -13.79
N ASP A 120 -1.24 -10.07 -14.02
CA ASP A 120 0.11 -10.24 -14.52
C ASP A 120 0.09 -10.91 -15.89
N VAL A 121 1.12 -10.64 -16.68
CA VAL A 121 1.45 -11.35 -17.90
C VAL A 121 2.66 -12.24 -17.63
N VAL A 122 2.54 -13.52 -17.91
CA VAL A 122 3.60 -14.49 -17.70
C VAL A 122 4.28 -14.79 -19.02
N ILE A 123 5.60 -14.74 -19.07
CA ILE A 123 6.40 -15.14 -20.22
C ILE A 123 7.26 -16.35 -19.88
N HIS A 124 7.21 -17.36 -20.71
CA HIS A 124 7.98 -18.59 -20.60
C HIS A 124 8.82 -18.83 -21.87
N GLY A 125 9.78 -19.71 -21.79
CA GLY A 125 10.59 -20.16 -22.92
C GLY A 125 11.92 -19.45 -23.01
N GLU A 126 12.45 -19.29 -24.24
CA GLU A 126 13.80 -18.82 -24.52
C GLU A 126 13.91 -17.27 -24.47
N VAL A 127 13.61 -16.72 -23.29
CA VAL A 127 13.85 -15.31 -22.94
C VAL A 127 14.91 -15.23 -21.85
N ALA A 128 15.53 -14.06 -21.69
CA ALA A 128 16.62 -13.90 -20.72
C ALA A 128 16.15 -14.11 -19.27
N LYS A 129 14.94 -13.64 -18.93
CA LYS A 129 14.33 -13.76 -17.61
C LYS A 129 12.85 -14.18 -17.75
N PRO A 130 12.56 -15.50 -17.84
CA PRO A 130 11.18 -15.97 -17.82
C PRO A 130 10.61 -15.76 -16.42
N ASP A 131 9.52 -14.96 -16.33
CA ASP A 131 8.88 -14.60 -15.06
C ASP A 131 7.47 -14.05 -15.30
N SER A 132 6.79 -13.65 -14.22
CA SER A 132 5.55 -12.89 -14.22
C SER A 132 5.86 -11.39 -14.16
N TYR A 133 5.24 -10.63 -15.05
CA TYR A 133 5.41 -9.17 -15.15
C TYR A 133 4.07 -8.47 -14.98
N PRO A 134 4.01 -7.34 -14.26
CA PRO A 134 2.76 -6.60 -14.08
C PRO A 134 2.21 -6.13 -15.44
N TYR A 135 0.93 -6.38 -15.67
CA TYR A 135 0.25 -5.91 -16.89
C TYR A 135 0.08 -4.39 -16.85
N ALA A 136 0.35 -3.75 -17.96
CA ALA A 136 0.05 -2.33 -18.20
C ALA A 136 -0.85 -2.18 -19.42
N ASP A 137 -1.71 -1.14 -19.41
CA ASP A 137 -2.57 -0.85 -20.54
C ASP A 137 -1.74 -0.57 -21.81
N ASN A 138 -2.18 -1.11 -22.94
CA ASN A 138 -1.50 -1.04 -24.24
C ASN A 138 -0.13 -1.74 -24.29
N MET A 139 0.19 -2.60 -23.31
CA MET A 139 1.42 -3.40 -23.33
C MET A 139 1.41 -4.36 -24.52
N THR A 140 2.45 -4.28 -25.34
CA THR A 140 2.66 -5.17 -26.48
C THR A 140 3.51 -6.37 -26.12
N LEU A 141 3.53 -7.38 -27.00
CA LEU A 141 4.43 -8.52 -26.86
C LEU A 141 5.90 -8.09 -26.88
N GLU A 142 6.24 -7.10 -27.70
CA GLU A 142 7.59 -6.54 -27.77
C GLU A 142 8.00 -5.92 -26.43
N ASP A 143 7.11 -5.13 -25.81
CA ASP A 143 7.38 -4.54 -24.49
C ASP A 143 7.64 -5.62 -23.41
N LEU A 144 6.87 -6.70 -23.45
CA LEU A 144 7.06 -7.83 -22.55
C LEU A 144 8.41 -8.52 -22.76
N ILE A 145 8.79 -8.76 -24.02
CA ILE A 145 10.08 -9.37 -24.36
C ILE A 145 11.24 -8.46 -23.90
N ILE A 146 11.13 -7.16 -24.09
CA ILE A 146 12.14 -6.18 -23.64
C ILE A 146 12.26 -6.21 -22.11
N GLN A 147 11.14 -6.23 -21.38
CA GLN A 147 11.16 -6.34 -19.92
C GLN A 147 11.78 -7.66 -19.43
N ALA A 148 11.53 -8.73 -20.17
CA ALA A 148 12.15 -10.04 -19.92
C ALA A 148 13.65 -10.11 -20.29
N GLY A 149 14.23 -9.01 -20.75
CA GLY A 149 15.66 -8.92 -21.10
C GLY A 149 15.99 -9.40 -22.50
N GLY A 150 15.01 -9.58 -23.36
CA GLY A 150 15.17 -10.01 -24.76
C GLY A 150 15.07 -11.52 -24.97
N LEU A 151 15.07 -11.91 -26.24
CA LEU A 151 15.09 -13.30 -26.68
C LEU A 151 16.52 -13.85 -26.60
N ARG A 152 16.65 -15.14 -26.26
CA ARG A 152 17.94 -15.87 -26.37
C ARG A 152 18.17 -16.33 -27.80
N GLU A 153 19.40 -16.71 -28.11
CA GLU A 153 19.81 -17.22 -29.45
C GLU A 153 18.99 -18.44 -29.91
N ALA A 154 18.55 -19.28 -28.97
CA ALA A 154 17.74 -20.46 -29.26
C ALA A 154 16.24 -20.16 -29.44
N ALA A 155 15.81 -18.90 -29.30
CA ALA A 155 14.42 -18.55 -29.43
C ALA A 155 13.94 -18.64 -30.88
N SER A 156 12.71 -19.18 -31.06
CA SER A 156 12.05 -19.11 -32.36
C SER A 156 11.60 -17.69 -32.64
N VAL A 157 12.00 -17.14 -33.77
CA VAL A 157 11.54 -15.83 -34.26
C VAL A 157 10.32 -15.96 -35.19
N VAL A 158 9.88 -17.19 -35.45
CA VAL A 158 8.81 -17.49 -36.42
C VAL A 158 7.48 -17.77 -35.75
N ARG A 159 7.52 -18.25 -34.46
CA ARG A 159 6.30 -18.66 -33.76
C ARG A 159 6.34 -18.27 -32.29
N VAL A 160 5.27 -17.59 -31.86
CA VAL A 160 4.98 -17.29 -30.45
C VAL A 160 3.55 -17.73 -30.16
N ASP A 161 3.35 -18.51 -29.12
CA ASP A 161 2.03 -18.94 -28.68
C ASP A 161 1.57 -18.01 -27.55
N VAL A 162 0.40 -17.36 -27.71
CA VAL A 162 -0.20 -16.48 -26.72
C VAL A 162 -1.49 -17.11 -26.19
N SER A 163 -1.50 -17.45 -24.89
CA SER A 163 -2.70 -17.95 -24.21
C SER A 163 -3.38 -16.81 -23.44
N ARG A 164 -4.62 -16.48 -23.78
CA ARG A 164 -5.38 -15.40 -23.14
C ARG A 164 -6.52 -15.94 -22.30
N ARG A 165 -6.61 -15.49 -21.06
CA ARG A 165 -7.75 -15.73 -20.19
C ARG A 165 -8.89 -14.79 -20.54
N ILE A 166 -10.00 -15.33 -21.05
CA ILE A 166 -11.21 -14.54 -21.32
C ILE A 166 -12.12 -14.64 -20.10
N ARG A 167 -12.36 -13.51 -19.42
CA ARG A 167 -13.39 -13.41 -18.38
C ARG A 167 -14.75 -13.19 -19.06
N ASN A 168 -15.62 -14.18 -19.02
CA ASN A 168 -17.02 -14.00 -19.44
C ASN A 168 -17.83 -13.58 -18.20
N PRO A 169 -18.42 -12.36 -18.15
CA PRO A 169 -19.18 -11.88 -17.00
C PRO A 169 -20.46 -12.70 -16.72
N HIS A 170 -20.88 -13.53 -17.68
CA HIS A 170 -22.10 -14.38 -17.59
C HIS A 170 -21.81 -15.87 -17.36
N SER A 171 -20.56 -16.26 -17.18
CA SER A 171 -20.17 -17.67 -17.01
C SER A 171 -19.10 -17.81 -15.96
N THR A 172 -19.27 -18.76 -15.06
CA THR A 172 -18.27 -19.19 -14.08
C THR A 172 -17.15 -20.03 -14.70
N CYS A 173 -17.23 -20.33 -16.01
CA CYS A 173 -16.24 -21.12 -16.73
C CYS A 173 -15.16 -20.23 -17.34
N LEU A 174 -13.90 -20.58 -17.09
CA LEU A 174 -12.75 -19.93 -17.69
C LEU A 174 -12.50 -20.56 -19.07
N LEU A 175 -12.62 -19.75 -20.11
CA LEU A 175 -12.24 -20.13 -21.47
C LEU A 175 -10.81 -19.66 -21.73
N TYR A 176 -9.95 -20.59 -22.17
CA TYR A 176 -8.62 -20.27 -22.69
C TYR A 176 -8.67 -20.32 -24.21
N THR A 177 -8.19 -19.27 -24.86
CA THR A 177 -7.93 -19.27 -26.30
C THR A 177 -6.43 -19.22 -26.51
N SER A 178 -5.92 -20.03 -27.41
CA SER A 178 -4.53 -19.95 -27.90
C SER A 178 -4.58 -19.31 -29.28
N ASP A 179 -4.05 -18.11 -29.42
CA ASP A 179 -3.81 -17.46 -30.71
C ASP A 179 -2.34 -17.66 -31.07
N ALA A 180 -2.09 -18.33 -32.19
CA ALA A 180 -0.77 -18.30 -32.82
C ALA A 180 -0.65 -16.97 -33.56
N ALA A 181 0.26 -16.10 -33.14
CA ALA A 181 0.54 -14.88 -33.88
C ALA A 181 1.31 -15.25 -35.16
N ASP A 182 0.57 -15.34 -36.26
CA ASP A 182 1.08 -15.72 -37.60
C ASP A 182 1.49 -14.48 -38.42
N ASP A 183 1.52 -13.28 -37.83
CA ASP A 183 1.82 -12.02 -38.52
C ASP A 183 3.00 -11.28 -37.87
N MET A 184 4.21 -11.74 -38.17
CA MET A 184 5.40 -10.88 -38.18
C MET A 184 6.01 -10.89 -39.58
N GLN A 185 5.47 -10.06 -40.49
CA GLN A 185 6.15 -9.61 -41.69
C GLN A 185 6.76 -8.22 -41.46
#